data_2f4e11d825f230f53ca1c5409884286e
#
_entry.id   2f4e11d825f230f53ca1c5409884286e
#
_cell.length_a   1.000
_cell.length_b   1.000
_cell.length_c   1.000
_cell.angle_alpha   90.00
_cell.angle_beta   90.00
_cell.angle_gamma   90.00
#
_symmetry.space_group_name_H-M   'P 1'
#
loop_
_entity.id
_entity.type
_entity.pdbx_description
1 polymer ?
#
loop_
_entity_poly.entity_id
_entity_poly.type
_entity_poly.pdbx_seq_one_letter_code
_entity_poly.pdbx_strand_id
1 'polypeptide(L)'
;ILERGIGKVYVGSMDPNPKVAGKGVQILRDHGVEVQTGLLEEECLSLNEIFFRYITTKMPYVAMKYAMTLDGKIASFSGDSKWVTGEKAREHTHFLRKKYRGILVGIGTVLADDPMLNCRIENGVDPVRIVCDSHLQIPLECQLVKTAKDIETIVCYAEGNEEKQKALME
;
A
#
# COMPACT_ATOMS: atom_id res chain seq x y z
N ILE A 1 -9.68 31.51 3.59
CA ILE A 1 -10.43 31.69 4.85
C ILE A 1 -10.46 33.17 5.21
N LEU A 2 -9.29 33.80 5.38
CA LEU A 2 -9.22 35.23 5.78
C LEU A 2 -9.91 36.15 4.80
N GLU A 3 -9.65 36.05 3.49
CA GLU A 3 -10.27 36.85 2.42
C GLU A 3 -11.79 36.69 2.34
N ARG A 4 -12.33 35.58 2.84
CA ARG A 4 -13.78 35.29 2.83
C ARG A 4 -14.49 35.68 4.11
N GLY A 5 -13.80 36.29 5.08
CA GLY A 5 -14.40 36.78 6.32
C GLY A 5 -14.98 35.67 7.22
N ILE A 6 -14.39 34.45 7.17
CA ILE A 6 -14.85 33.35 8.00
C ILE A 6 -14.41 33.60 9.45
N GLY A 7 -15.40 33.74 10.35
CA GLY A 7 -15.14 34.04 11.76
C GLY A 7 -14.78 32.84 12.65
N LYS A 8 -15.14 31.62 12.23
CA LYS A 8 -14.88 30.41 13.02
C LYS A 8 -14.49 29.20 12.15
N VAL A 9 -13.50 28.43 12.60
CA VAL A 9 -12.98 27.24 11.90
C VAL A 9 -12.85 26.08 12.89
N TYR A 10 -13.28 24.90 12.47
CA TYR A 10 -13.07 23.64 13.18
C TYR A 10 -12.02 22.81 12.45
N VAL A 11 -11.03 22.31 13.17
CA VAL A 11 -9.95 21.46 12.65
C VAL A 11 -10.03 20.12 13.36
N GLY A 12 -10.28 19.04 12.64
CA GLY A 12 -10.42 17.72 13.21
C GLY A 12 -9.10 17.23 13.83
N SER A 13 -8.04 17.12 13.04
CA SER A 13 -6.72 16.75 13.52
C SER A 13 -5.66 17.75 13.05
N MET A 14 -4.62 17.92 13.84
CA MET A 14 -3.45 18.72 13.48
C MET A 14 -2.56 17.95 12.50
N ASP A 15 -1.96 18.67 11.54
CA ASP A 15 -0.95 18.06 10.66
C ASP A 15 0.34 17.78 11.47
N PRO A 16 0.78 16.50 11.59
CA PRO A 16 1.97 16.14 12.32
C PRO A 16 3.27 16.50 11.59
N ASN A 17 3.19 16.99 10.34
CA ASN A 17 4.34 17.40 9.57
C ASN A 17 5.06 18.59 10.25
N PRO A 18 6.34 18.48 10.65
CA PRO A 18 7.07 19.57 11.32
C PRO A 18 7.12 20.87 10.51
N LYS A 19 6.98 20.79 9.19
CA LYS A 19 6.96 21.98 8.31
C LYS A 19 5.64 22.75 8.42
N VAL A 20 4.55 22.08 8.75
CA VAL A 20 3.20 22.65 8.91
C VAL A 20 2.89 22.90 10.38
N ALA A 21 2.93 21.88 11.21
CA ALA A 21 2.90 21.88 12.68
C ALA A 21 2.02 22.97 13.31
N GLY A 22 0.76 23.11 12.85
CA GLY A 22 -0.18 24.09 13.39
C GLY A 22 0.01 25.53 12.95
N LYS A 23 0.98 25.85 12.10
CA LYS A 23 1.22 27.23 11.61
C LYS A 23 -0.04 27.85 10.99
N GLY A 24 -0.80 27.08 10.20
CA GLY A 24 -2.05 27.53 9.61
C GLY A 24 -3.09 27.93 10.67
N VAL A 25 -3.22 27.16 11.73
CA VAL A 25 -4.10 27.46 12.87
C VAL A 25 -3.65 28.73 13.56
N GLN A 26 -2.34 28.91 13.80
CA GLN A 26 -1.81 30.11 14.42
C GLN A 26 -2.06 31.36 13.58
N ILE A 27 -1.81 31.29 12.25
CA ILE A 27 -2.11 32.40 11.34
C ILE A 27 -3.59 32.82 11.41
N LEU A 28 -4.51 31.85 11.46
CA LEU A 28 -5.94 32.17 11.58
C LEU A 28 -6.27 32.86 12.90
N ARG A 29 -5.73 32.36 14.01
CA ARG A 29 -5.91 32.97 15.35
C ARG A 29 -5.35 34.37 15.42
N ASP A 30 -4.17 34.61 14.86
CA ASP A 30 -3.50 35.93 14.83
C ASP A 30 -4.31 36.98 14.05
N HIS A 31 -5.18 36.53 13.12
CA HIS A 31 -6.10 37.38 12.36
C HIS A 31 -7.51 37.39 12.93
N GLY A 32 -7.71 36.97 14.17
CA GLY A 32 -9.01 37.09 14.86
C GLY A 32 -10.02 35.98 14.50
N VAL A 33 -9.64 34.93 13.77
CA VAL A 33 -10.52 33.80 13.51
C VAL A 33 -10.55 32.88 14.72
N GLU A 34 -11.73 32.52 15.20
CA GLU A 34 -11.90 31.53 16.24
C GLU A 34 -11.54 30.13 15.68
N VAL A 35 -10.55 29.45 16.23
CA VAL A 35 -10.15 28.11 15.78
C VAL A 35 -10.23 27.11 16.89
N GLN A 36 -11.12 26.12 16.73
CA GLN A 36 -11.25 24.96 17.59
C GLN A 36 -10.60 23.74 16.92
N THR A 37 -9.72 23.04 17.63
CA THR A 37 -9.00 21.84 17.15
C THR A 37 -9.47 20.61 17.92
N GLY A 38 -9.29 19.41 17.30
CA GLY A 38 -9.58 18.12 17.95
C GLY A 38 -11.04 17.67 17.86
N LEU A 39 -11.84 18.25 16.96
CA LEU A 39 -13.20 17.80 16.74
C LEU A 39 -13.19 16.49 15.92
N LEU A 40 -13.70 15.38 16.48
CA LEU A 40 -13.65 14.03 15.88
C LEU A 40 -12.21 13.65 15.50
N GLU A 41 -11.28 13.88 16.43
CA GLU A 41 -9.84 13.72 16.13
C GLU A 41 -9.48 12.29 15.74
N GLU A 42 -10.01 11.28 16.44
CA GLU A 42 -9.72 9.88 16.16
C GLU A 42 -10.19 9.48 14.75
N GLU A 43 -11.39 9.89 14.36
CA GLU A 43 -11.92 9.64 13.02
C GLU A 43 -11.11 10.35 11.94
N CYS A 44 -10.71 11.59 12.19
CA CYS A 44 -9.84 12.34 11.27
C CYS A 44 -8.46 11.72 11.13
N LEU A 45 -7.88 11.21 12.22
CA LEU A 45 -6.61 10.50 12.20
C LEU A 45 -6.72 9.20 11.40
N SER A 46 -7.80 8.45 11.56
CA SER A 46 -8.02 7.18 10.83
C SER A 46 -8.14 7.36 9.32
N LEU A 47 -8.71 8.48 8.86
CA LEU A 47 -8.80 8.81 7.43
C LEU A 47 -7.41 9.04 6.78
N ASN A 48 -6.44 9.47 7.56
CA ASN A 48 -5.11 9.88 7.09
C ASN A 48 -3.97 8.98 7.64
N GLU A 49 -4.28 7.79 8.13
CA GLU A 49 -3.33 6.88 8.81
C GLU A 49 -2.05 6.62 7.99
N ILE A 50 -2.18 6.43 6.66
CA ILE A 50 -1.06 6.17 5.74
C ILE A 50 -0.12 7.36 5.69
N PHE A 51 -0.68 8.57 5.50
CA PHE A 51 0.09 9.81 5.46
C PHE A 51 0.77 10.08 6.80
N PHE A 52 0.02 9.99 7.90
CA PHE A 52 0.54 10.26 9.24
C PHE A 52 1.66 9.30 9.61
N ARG A 53 1.50 8.00 9.30
CA ARG A 53 2.56 7.01 9.51
C ARG A 53 3.86 7.43 8.81
N TYR A 54 3.77 7.76 7.52
CA TYR A 54 4.96 8.13 6.75
C TYR A 54 5.58 9.45 7.21
N ILE A 55 4.75 10.50 7.42
CA ILE A 55 5.30 11.83 7.74
C ILE A 55 5.99 11.88 9.11
N THR A 56 5.51 11.07 10.06
CA THR A 56 6.08 11.01 11.42
C THR A 56 7.26 10.07 11.55
N THR A 57 7.23 8.92 10.85
CA THR A 57 8.22 7.84 11.04
C THR A 57 9.20 7.67 9.88
N LYS A 58 8.88 8.22 8.69
CA LYS A 58 9.56 7.95 7.41
C LYS A 58 9.53 6.47 6.99
N MET A 59 8.70 5.67 7.63
CA MET A 59 8.48 4.27 7.30
C MET A 59 7.17 4.12 6.51
N PRO A 60 7.10 3.21 5.55
CA PRO A 60 5.85 2.95 4.84
C PRO A 60 4.77 2.43 5.78
N TYR A 61 3.51 2.68 5.44
CA TYR A 61 2.39 1.98 6.04
C TYR A 61 2.29 0.59 5.41
N VAL A 62 2.37 -0.45 6.22
CA VAL A 62 2.33 -1.83 5.76
C VAL A 62 1.03 -2.48 6.22
N ALA A 63 0.21 -2.93 5.25
CA ALA A 63 -0.97 -3.73 5.50
C ALA A 63 -0.70 -5.19 5.13
N MET A 64 -0.90 -6.11 6.05
CA MET A 64 -0.80 -7.54 5.78
C MET A 64 -2.18 -8.09 5.36
N LYS A 65 -2.23 -8.75 4.17
CA LYS A 65 -3.44 -9.41 3.68
C LYS A 65 -3.16 -10.88 3.40
N TYR A 66 -3.95 -11.74 3.98
CA TYR A 66 -3.95 -13.18 3.65
C TYR A 66 -5.38 -13.70 3.55
N ALA A 67 -5.55 -14.75 2.72
CA ALA A 67 -6.76 -15.55 2.69
C ALA A 67 -6.52 -16.79 3.57
N MET A 68 -7.36 -17.00 4.57
CA MET A 68 -7.22 -18.13 5.46
C MET A 68 -8.60 -18.70 5.85
N THR A 69 -8.63 -19.95 6.22
CA THR A 69 -9.77 -20.61 6.83
C THR A 69 -9.99 -20.08 8.26
N LEU A 70 -11.13 -20.44 8.86
CA LEU A 70 -11.46 -20.00 10.23
C LEU A 70 -10.44 -20.49 11.28
N ASP A 71 -9.82 -21.64 11.02
CA ASP A 71 -8.75 -22.24 11.83
C ASP A 71 -7.33 -21.79 11.39
N GLY A 72 -7.24 -20.74 10.57
CA GLY A 72 -5.98 -20.09 10.22
C GLY A 72 -5.13 -20.78 9.15
N LYS A 73 -5.71 -21.71 8.36
CA LYS A 73 -4.98 -22.37 7.27
C LYS A 73 -5.06 -21.57 5.99
N ILE A 74 -3.93 -21.42 5.28
CA ILE A 74 -3.83 -20.69 4.00
C ILE A 74 -3.97 -21.61 2.77
N ALA A 75 -3.82 -22.91 2.97
CA ALA A 75 -3.99 -23.95 1.96
C ALA A 75 -4.38 -25.27 2.61
N SER A 76 -4.87 -26.23 1.82
CA SER A 76 -5.05 -27.62 2.23
C SER A 76 -3.69 -28.30 2.47
N PHE A 77 -3.71 -29.52 3.02
CA PHE A 77 -2.48 -30.33 3.18
C PHE A 77 -1.84 -30.70 1.85
N SER A 78 -2.61 -30.70 0.74
CA SER A 78 -2.11 -30.92 -0.62
C SER A 78 -1.55 -29.66 -1.29
N GLY A 79 -1.57 -28.51 -0.58
CA GLY A 79 -1.12 -27.20 -1.13
C GLY A 79 -2.19 -26.46 -1.93
N ASP A 80 -3.40 -26.98 -2.09
CA ASP A 80 -4.47 -26.30 -2.82
C ASP A 80 -5.05 -25.15 -1.97
N SER A 81 -5.04 -23.94 -2.55
CA SER A 81 -5.53 -22.71 -1.94
C SER A 81 -6.69 -22.06 -2.70
N LYS A 82 -7.15 -22.67 -3.80
CA LYS A 82 -8.20 -22.09 -4.65
C LYS A 82 -9.54 -22.79 -4.44
N TRP A 83 -10.56 -22.16 -3.80
CA TRP A 83 -10.57 -20.78 -3.26
C TRP A 83 -10.89 -20.82 -1.78
N VAL A 84 -10.00 -20.28 -0.96
CA VAL A 84 -10.22 -20.20 0.50
C VAL A 84 -11.25 -19.11 0.85
N THR A 85 -11.31 -18.03 0.07
CA THR A 85 -12.22 -16.91 0.29
C THR A 85 -13.20 -16.73 -0.87
N GLY A 86 -14.40 -16.19 -0.56
CA GLY A 86 -15.45 -15.95 -1.53
C GLY A 86 -15.13 -14.79 -2.50
N GLU A 87 -16.01 -14.62 -3.50
CA GLU A 87 -15.85 -13.66 -4.59
C GLU A 87 -15.72 -12.21 -4.09
N LYS A 88 -16.60 -11.78 -3.16
CA LYS A 88 -16.56 -10.43 -2.57
C LYS A 88 -15.22 -10.12 -1.87
N ALA A 89 -14.63 -11.11 -1.19
CA ALA A 89 -13.34 -10.94 -0.56
C ALA A 89 -12.20 -10.82 -1.59
N ARG A 90 -12.31 -11.52 -2.73
CA ARG A 90 -11.35 -11.38 -3.84
C ARG A 90 -11.49 -10.03 -4.55
N GLU A 91 -12.72 -9.53 -4.74
CA GLU A 91 -12.99 -8.18 -5.25
C GLU A 91 -12.39 -7.12 -4.32
N HIS A 92 -12.61 -7.25 -3.01
CA HIS A 92 -11.98 -6.37 -2.02
C HIS A 92 -10.44 -6.38 -2.11
N THR A 93 -9.83 -7.52 -2.44
CA THR A 93 -8.37 -7.59 -2.67
C THR A 93 -7.93 -6.68 -3.82
N HIS A 94 -8.71 -6.58 -4.89
CA HIS A 94 -8.41 -5.65 -5.99
C HIS A 94 -8.60 -4.20 -5.58
N PHE A 95 -9.58 -3.90 -4.72
CA PHE A 95 -9.71 -2.58 -4.12
C PHE A 95 -8.46 -2.21 -3.27
N LEU A 96 -7.94 -3.14 -2.48
CA LEU A 96 -6.69 -2.93 -1.73
C LEU A 96 -5.49 -2.68 -2.66
N ARG A 97 -5.40 -3.37 -3.81
CA ARG A 97 -4.36 -3.12 -4.82
C ARG A 97 -4.45 -1.72 -5.43
N LYS A 98 -5.65 -1.17 -5.58
CA LYS A 98 -5.87 0.22 -5.99
C LYS A 98 -5.50 1.21 -4.88
N LYS A 99 -5.80 0.87 -3.61
CA LYS A 99 -5.56 1.74 -2.45
C LYS A 99 -4.07 1.87 -2.12
N TYR A 100 -3.32 0.77 -2.19
CA TYR A 100 -1.90 0.73 -1.80
C TYR A 100 -0.99 0.78 -3.02
N ARG A 101 0.10 1.57 -2.89
CA ARG A 101 1.04 1.81 -3.98
C ARG A 101 1.85 0.58 -4.37
N GLY A 102 2.12 -0.31 -3.46
CA GLY A 102 2.92 -1.51 -3.70
C GLY A 102 2.26 -2.79 -3.20
N ILE A 103 2.53 -3.91 -3.87
CA ILE A 103 2.19 -5.25 -3.42
C ILE A 103 3.46 -6.07 -3.30
N LEU A 104 3.69 -6.64 -2.11
CA LEU A 104 4.89 -7.43 -1.83
C LEU A 104 4.51 -8.89 -1.58
N VAL A 105 5.24 -9.80 -2.24
CA VAL A 105 5.12 -11.25 -2.03
C VAL A 105 6.51 -11.89 -1.88
N GLY A 106 6.56 -13.04 -1.23
CA GLY A 106 7.75 -13.89 -1.26
C GLY A 106 7.84 -14.71 -2.55
N ILE A 107 9.05 -15.16 -2.89
CA ILE A 107 9.29 -16.00 -4.07
C ILE A 107 8.45 -17.29 -4.08
N GLY A 108 8.16 -17.88 -2.93
CA GLY A 108 7.30 -19.05 -2.84
C GLY A 108 5.91 -18.86 -3.45
N THR A 109 5.32 -17.66 -3.31
CA THR A 109 4.04 -17.31 -3.94
C THR A 109 4.17 -17.26 -5.47
N VAL A 110 5.28 -16.74 -5.99
CA VAL A 110 5.52 -16.68 -7.44
C VAL A 110 5.68 -18.08 -8.02
N LEU A 111 6.43 -18.93 -7.35
CA LEU A 111 6.67 -20.31 -7.79
C LEU A 111 5.41 -21.18 -7.73
N ALA A 112 4.55 -20.96 -6.73
CA ALA A 112 3.33 -21.75 -6.56
C ALA A 112 2.18 -21.30 -7.47
N ASP A 113 1.99 -19.98 -7.64
CA ASP A 113 0.76 -19.42 -8.23
C ASP A 113 0.97 -18.72 -9.56
N ASP A 114 2.21 -18.40 -9.96
CA ASP A 114 2.55 -17.54 -11.10
C ASP A 114 1.61 -16.33 -11.23
N PRO A 115 1.52 -15.47 -10.20
CA PRO A 115 0.49 -14.46 -10.12
C PRO A 115 0.83 -13.21 -10.94
N MET A 116 -0.19 -12.57 -11.54
CA MET A 116 -0.04 -11.26 -12.19
C MET A 116 0.13 -10.10 -11.21
N LEU A 117 -0.41 -10.19 -10.00
CA LEU A 117 -0.45 -9.16 -8.97
C LEU A 117 -0.99 -7.78 -9.43
N ASN A 118 -1.73 -7.74 -10.52
CA ASN A 118 -2.33 -6.54 -11.09
C ASN A 118 -3.68 -6.19 -10.45
N CYS A 119 -4.14 -4.96 -10.69
CA CYS A 119 -5.46 -4.46 -10.29
C CYS A 119 -6.46 -4.70 -11.42
N ARG A 120 -7.57 -5.43 -11.14
CA ARG A 120 -8.56 -5.83 -12.16
C ARG A 120 -9.95 -5.26 -11.90
N ILE A 121 -10.02 -4.05 -11.33
CA ILE A 121 -11.28 -3.31 -11.18
C ILE A 121 -11.29 -2.11 -12.13
N GLU A 122 -12.47 -1.64 -12.44
CA GLU A 122 -12.66 -0.49 -13.31
C GLU A 122 -11.94 0.75 -12.75
N ASN A 123 -11.24 1.47 -13.62
CA ASN A 123 -10.39 2.61 -13.24
C ASN A 123 -9.35 2.26 -12.15
N GLY A 124 -8.94 0.99 -12.09
CA GLY A 124 -7.86 0.52 -11.23
C GLY A 124 -6.50 1.00 -11.73
N VAL A 125 -5.57 1.22 -10.79
CA VAL A 125 -4.16 1.48 -11.07
C VAL A 125 -3.37 0.29 -10.53
N ASP A 126 -2.46 -0.25 -11.34
CA ASP A 126 -1.62 -1.35 -10.91
C ASP A 126 -0.62 -0.89 -9.85
N PRO A 127 -0.46 -1.66 -8.77
CA PRO A 127 0.58 -1.40 -7.78
C PRO A 127 1.95 -1.78 -8.32
N VAL A 128 3.00 -1.15 -7.79
CA VAL A 128 4.37 -1.65 -7.94
C VAL A 128 4.45 -3.05 -7.33
N ARG A 129 4.91 -4.02 -8.12
CA ARG A 129 5.04 -5.42 -7.70
C ARG A 129 6.42 -5.65 -7.11
N ILE A 130 6.48 -6.19 -5.89
CA ILE A 130 7.72 -6.38 -5.16
C ILE A 130 7.84 -7.86 -4.79
N VAL A 131 8.93 -8.50 -5.18
CA VAL A 131 9.21 -9.91 -4.87
C VAL A 131 10.43 -9.99 -3.96
N CYS A 132 10.27 -10.59 -2.78
CA CYS A 132 11.39 -10.94 -1.91
C CYS A 132 11.90 -12.34 -2.30
N ASP A 133 13.10 -12.40 -2.90
CA ASP A 133 13.70 -13.59 -3.50
C ASP A 133 15.19 -13.66 -3.19
N SER A 134 15.55 -14.07 -1.98
CA SER A 134 16.92 -14.02 -1.47
C SER A 134 17.98 -14.64 -2.40
N HIS A 135 17.61 -15.65 -3.18
CA HIS A 135 18.54 -16.41 -4.04
C HIS A 135 18.24 -16.24 -5.54
N LEU A 136 17.46 -15.22 -5.93
CA LEU A 136 17.10 -14.92 -7.32
C LEU A 136 16.54 -16.17 -8.06
N GLN A 137 15.57 -16.84 -7.44
CA GLN A 137 14.94 -18.07 -7.99
C GLN A 137 13.84 -17.77 -9.00
N ILE A 138 13.36 -16.51 -9.07
CA ILE A 138 12.24 -16.10 -9.94
C ILE A 138 12.42 -16.64 -11.37
N PRO A 139 11.44 -17.35 -11.96
CA PRO A 139 11.52 -17.83 -13.32
C PRO A 139 11.45 -16.66 -14.33
N LEU A 140 12.30 -16.68 -15.36
CA LEU A 140 12.25 -15.67 -16.43
C LEU A 140 10.92 -15.71 -17.21
N GLU A 141 10.28 -16.88 -17.26
CA GLU A 141 9.03 -17.11 -17.96
C GLU A 141 7.76 -16.81 -17.13
N CYS A 142 7.90 -16.38 -15.88
CA CYS A 142 6.73 -16.08 -15.05
C CYS A 142 6.02 -14.78 -15.49
N GLN A 143 4.74 -14.68 -15.13
CA GLN A 143 3.89 -13.54 -15.50
C GLN A 143 4.48 -12.19 -15.03
N LEU A 144 5.10 -12.15 -13.86
CA LEU A 144 5.68 -10.92 -13.33
C LEU A 144 6.82 -10.40 -14.20
N VAL A 145 7.69 -11.28 -14.70
CA VAL A 145 8.82 -10.91 -15.57
C VAL A 145 8.31 -10.54 -16.96
N LYS A 146 7.46 -11.37 -17.57
CA LYS A 146 6.91 -11.11 -18.92
C LYS A 146 6.19 -9.76 -19.05
N THR A 147 5.59 -9.29 -17.97
CA THR A 147 4.81 -8.05 -17.96
C THR A 147 5.53 -6.91 -17.22
N ALA A 148 6.84 -7.04 -16.96
CA ALA A 148 7.60 -6.03 -16.21
C ALA A 148 7.74 -4.69 -16.96
N LYS A 149 7.66 -4.73 -18.30
CA LYS A 149 7.67 -3.51 -19.13
C LYS A 149 6.36 -2.70 -19.03
N ASP A 150 5.25 -3.35 -18.69
CA ASP A 150 3.94 -2.71 -18.57
C ASP A 150 3.63 -2.30 -17.12
N ILE A 151 4.03 -3.14 -16.15
CA ILE A 151 3.77 -2.93 -14.72
C ILE A 151 5.10 -3.01 -13.96
N GLU A 152 5.47 -1.91 -13.31
CA GLU A 152 6.71 -1.82 -12.53
C GLU A 152 6.88 -3.00 -11.59
N THR A 153 8.03 -3.68 -11.71
CA THR A 153 8.34 -4.89 -10.94
C THR A 153 9.73 -4.80 -10.33
N ILE A 154 9.83 -5.00 -9.04
CA ILE A 154 11.07 -4.95 -8.27
C ILE A 154 11.33 -6.35 -7.69
N VAL A 155 12.49 -6.91 -7.96
CA VAL A 155 12.96 -8.15 -7.33
C VAL A 155 14.07 -7.81 -6.33
N CYS A 156 13.80 -8.04 -5.04
CA CYS A 156 14.76 -7.85 -3.97
C CYS A 156 15.49 -9.17 -3.72
N TYR A 157 16.78 -9.21 -3.96
CA TYR A 157 17.60 -10.41 -3.76
C TYR A 157 18.89 -10.09 -2.97
N ALA A 158 19.47 -11.10 -2.33
CA ALA A 158 20.74 -11.01 -1.62
C ALA A 158 21.87 -11.67 -2.40
N GLU A 159 21.56 -12.81 -3.02
CA GLU A 159 22.51 -13.62 -3.80
C GLU A 159 21.89 -13.94 -5.16
N GLY A 160 22.67 -13.87 -6.23
CA GLY A 160 22.16 -14.15 -7.57
C GLY A 160 23.26 -14.32 -8.60
N ASN A 161 22.97 -15.06 -9.66
CA ASN A 161 23.83 -15.29 -10.80
C ASN A 161 23.81 -14.02 -11.70
N GLU A 162 24.98 -13.53 -12.12
CA GLU A 162 25.12 -12.33 -12.95
C GLU A 162 24.40 -12.45 -14.31
N GLU A 163 24.38 -13.63 -14.92
CA GLU A 163 23.68 -13.88 -16.19
C GLU A 163 22.18 -13.69 -16.01
N LYS A 164 21.61 -14.23 -14.93
CA LYS A 164 20.20 -14.09 -14.61
C LYS A 164 19.83 -12.65 -14.25
N GLN A 165 20.72 -11.94 -13.54
CA GLN A 165 20.51 -10.51 -13.27
C GLN A 165 20.42 -9.70 -14.55
N LYS A 166 21.31 -9.93 -15.52
CA LYS A 166 21.27 -9.28 -16.84
C LYS A 166 19.99 -9.61 -17.59
N ALA A 167 19.60 -10.88 -17.63
CA ALA A 167 18.37 -11.31 -18.30
C ALA A 167 17.09 -10.73 -17.69
N LEU A 168 17.10 -10.37 -16.41
CA LEU A 168 15.97 -9.70 -15.75
C LEU A 168 15.95 -8.17 -15.98
N MET A 169 17.07 -7.57 -16.41
CA MET A 169 17.18 -6.13 -16.69
C MET A 169 16.88 -5.77 -18.15
N GLU A 170 16.86 -6.73 -19.07
CA GLU A 170 16.52 -6.59 -20.50
C GLU A 170 14.98 -6.55 -20.73
#